data_21c31ecb2ed4efe91f8a879364d172eb
#
_entry.id   21c31ecb2ed4efe91f8a879364d172eb
#
_cell.length_a   1.000
_cell.length_b   1.000
_cell.length_c   1.000
_cell.angle_alpha   90.00
_cell.angle_beta   90.00
_cell.angle_gamma   90.00
#
_symmetry.space_group_name_H-M   'P 1'
#
loop_
_entity.id
_entity.type
_entity.pdbx_description
1 polymer ?
#
loop_
_entity_poly.entity_id
_entity_poly.type
_entity_poly.pdbx_seq_one_letter_code
_entity_poly.pdbx_strand_id
1 'polypeptide(L)'
;QRQMCIRDRANSEAISAGSIEAMSHSSSEFIEKASGIKTRYLFDKANCLDPKRMKPKTRPELPNNTSILAEMGIESAKKAIESAGISTNDIDGVILGTSHSARNYPAIAIEIQEALGINGYAYDMLVGCSSTTFAISNACSDIASGLASTILVINPELTSPGNDFRIRDSHFIFGDACVA
;
A
#
# COMPACT_ATOMS: atom_id res chain seq x y z
N GLN A 1 -6.10 10.90 10.60
CA GLN A 1 -5.47 9.80 9.85
C GLN A 1 -6.49 8.68 9.68
N ARG A 2 -7.10 8.58 8.52
CA ARG A 2 -7.99 7.46 8.20
C ARG A 2 -7.27 6.55 7.22
N GLN A 3 -6.84 5.39 7.73
CA GLN A 3 -6.39 4.29 6.91
C GLN A 3 -7.45 3.97 5.84
N MET A 4 -7.08 4.09 4.59
CA MET A 4 -7.85 3.50 3.52
C MET A 4 -7.27 2.16 3.15
N CYS A 5 -7.88 1.12 3.66
CA CYS A 5 -7.74 -0.20 3.08
C CYS A 5 -8.71 -0.31 1.92
N ILE A 6 -8.25 -0.69 0.74
CA ILE A 6 -9.13 -1.24 -0.28
C ILE A 6 -9.71 -2.49 0.36
N ARG A 7 -10.98 -2.38 0.78
CA ARG A 7 -11.63 -3.38 1.61
C ARG A 7 -11.96 -4.63 0.80
N ASP A 8 -11.10 -5.61 0.91
CA ASP A 8 -11.56 -6.98 0.82
C ASP A 8 -11.06 -7.71 2.07
N ARG A 9 -11.95 -8.00 3.00
CA ARG A 9 -11.61 -8.70 4.22
C ARG A 9 -11.22 -10.13 3.86
N ALA A 10 -9.93 -10.41 3.78
CA ALA A 10 -9.45 -11.75 3.97
C ALA A 10 -9.71 -12.09 5.43
N ASN A 11 -10.90 -12.58 5.73
CA ASN A 11 -11.26 -13.03 7.06
C ASN A 11 -10.32 -14.17 7.46
N SER A 12 -9.95 -14.23 8.73
CA SER A 12 -9.38 -15.44 9.34
C SER A 12 -10.23 -16.68 9.03
N GLU A 13 -11.55 -16.52 8.86
CA GLU A 13 -12.47 -17.57 8.39
C GLU A 13 -12.20 -18.04 6.94
N ALA A 14 -11.74 -17.17 6.04
CA ALA A 14 -11.37 -17.59 4.68
C ALA A 14 -10.02 -18.33 4.67
N ILE A 15 -9.15 -18.05 5.63
CA ILE A 15 -7.90 -18.78 5.87
C ILE A 15 -8.22 -20.09 6.62
N SER A 16 -9.16 -20.09 7.56
CA SER A 16 -9.60 -21.27 8.31
C SER A 16 -10.59 -22.15 7.54
N ALA A 17 -11.23 -21.66 6.50
CA ALA A 17 -12.19 -22.42 5.69
C ALA A 17 -11.54 -23.47 4.74
N GLY A 18 -10.35 -23.92 5.02
CA GLY A 18 -9.78 -25.15 4.46
C GLY A 18 -8.98 -25.00 3.18
N SER A 19 -8.96 -23.87 2.50
CA SER A 19 -8.19 -23.74 1.26
C SER A 19 -6.73 -23.35 1.46
N ILE A 20 -6.44 -22.45 2.40
CA ILE A 20 -5.05 -22.08 2.73
C ILE A 20 -4.51 -22.93 3.88
N GLU A 21 -5.33 -23.28 4.86
CA GLU A 21 -4.94 -24.13 5.98
C GLU A 21 -4.45 -25.50 5.52
N ALA A 22 -5.15 -26.09 4.53
CA ALA A 22 -4.71 -27.34 3.90
C ALA A 22 -3.39 -27.22 3.13
N MET A 23 -2.99 -26.01 2.76
CA MET A 23 -1.79 -25.75 1.96
C MET A 23 -0.59 -25.34 2.82
N SER A 24 -0.82 -24.57 3.89
CA SER A 24 0.24 -24.06 4.76
C SER A 24 0.42 -24.85 6.06
N HIS A 25 -0.43 -25.83 6.34
CA HIS A 25 -0.49 -26.53 7.64
C HIS A 25 -0.58 -25.57 8.83
N SER A 26 -1.30 -24.47 8.65
CA SER A 26 -1.47 -23.40 9.62
C SER A 26 -2.92 -23.30 10.07
N SER A 27 -3.16 -22.79 11.27
CA SER A 27 -4.51 -22.54 11.77
C SER A 27 -4.69 -21.08 12.20
N SER A 28 -5.94 -20.62 12.23
CA SER A 28 -6.28 -19.28 12.72
C SER A 28 -5.81 -19.06 14.14
N GLU A 29 -5.90 -20.10 14.99
CA GLU A 29 -5.40 -20.07 16.37
C GLU A 29 -3.88 -19.87 16.43
N PHE A 30 -3.14 -20.57 15.56
CA PHE A 30 -1.70 -20.41 15.48
C PHE A 30 -1.35 -18.98 15.05
N ILE A 31 -2.01 -18.44 14.01
CA ILE A 31 -1.76 -17.10 13.50
C ILE A 31 -2.06 -16.04 14.58
N GLU A 32 -3.20 -16.13 15.25
CA GLU A 32 -3.59 -15.18 16.28
C GLU A 32 -2.64 -15.24 17.48
N LYS A 33 -2.25 -16.44 17.91
CA LYS A 33 -1.32 -16.63 19.04
C LYS A 33 0.09 -16.15 18.71
N ALA A 34 0.56 -16.37 17.49
CA ALA A 34 1.90 -16.00 17.04
C ALA A 34 2.07 -14.51 16.74
N SER A 35 1.02 -13.84 16.27
CA SER A 35 1.12 -12.48 15.72
C SER A 35 0.07 -11.49 16.21
N GLY A 36 -1.03 -11.95 16.80
CA GLY A 36 -2.20 -11.13 17.10
C GLY A 36 -3.04 -10.76 15.88
N ILE A 37 -2.68 -11.23 14.68
CA ILE A 37 -3.36 -10.89 13.44
C ILE A 37 -4.64 -11.72 13.31
N LYS A 38 -5.79 -11.03 13.20
CA LYS A 38 -7.10 -11.65 13.00
C LYS A 38 -7.60 -11.53 11.57
N THR A 39 -7.22 -10.45 10.90
CA THR A 39 -7.66 -10.15 9.52
C THR A 39 -6.56 -9.42 8.78
N ARG A 40 -6.58 -9.49 7.46
CA ARG A 40 -5.76 -8.65 6.58
C ARG A 40 -6.51 -8.34 5.31
N TYR A 41 -5.99 -7.36 4.58
CA TYR A 41 -6.59 -6.92 3.33
C TYR A 41 -5.72 -7.39 2.17
N LEU A 42 -6.38 -7.82 1.10
CA LEU A 42 -5.75 -8.22 -0.15
C LEU A 42 -6.42 -7.48 -1.29
N PHE A 43 -5.63 -6.93 -2.19
CA PHE A 43 -6.10 -6.22 -3.37
C PHE A 43 -7.01 -7.11 -4.25
N ASP A 44 -6.59 -8.34 -4.47
CA ASP A 44 -7.33 -9.34 -5.23
C ASP A 44 -7.46 -10.64 -4.44
N LYS A 45 -8.39 -10.63 -3.50
CA LYS A 45 -8.65 -11.76 -2.61
C LYS A 45 -8.95 -13.05 -3.37
N ALA A 46 -9.79 -12.98 -4.42
CA ALA A 46 -10.25 -14.16 -5.12
C ALA A 46 -9.09 -14.95 -5.75
N ASN A 47 -8.15 -14.25 -6.39
CA ASN A 47 -6.98 -14.88 -7.01
C ASN A 47 -5.88 -15.22 -6.00
N CYS A 48 -5.71 -14.44 -4.94
CA CYS A 48 -4.77 -14.74 -3.87
C CYS A 48 -5.15 -16.03 -3.12
N LEU A 49 -6.45 -16.26 -2.92
CA LEU A 49 -6.98 -17.43 -2.21
C LEU A 49 -7.30 -18.63 -3.12
N ASP A 50 -7.11 -18.51 -4.44
CA ASP A 50 -7.22 -19.64 -5.36
C ASP A 50 -6.01 -20.57 -5.18
N PRO A 51 -6.18 -21.83 -4.75
CA PRO A 51 -5.09 -22.78 -4.52
C PRO A 51 -4.18 -23.02 -5.71
N LYS A 52 -4.69 -22.82 -6.93
CA LYS A 52 -3.93 -23.00 -8.18
C LYS A 52 -3.11 -21.77 -8.55
N ARG A 53 -3.47 -20.62 -8.04
CA ARG A 53 -2.86 -19.34 -8.41
C ARG A 53 -2.06 -18.71 -7.29
N MET A 54 -2.66 -18.48 -6.12
CA MET A 54 -2.09 -17.84 -4.93
C MET A 54 -1.39 -16.51 -5.18
N LYS A 55 -1.81 -15.79 -6.19
CA LYS A 55 -1.27 -14.46 -6.55
C LYS A 55 -2.39 -13.60 -7.08
N PRO A 56 -2.38 -12.28 -6.80
CA PRO A 56 -3.35 -11.36 -7.38
C PRO A 56 -3.19 -11.33 -8.90
N LYS A 57 -4.25 -10.97 -9.58
CA LYS A 57 -4.22 -10.54 -10.98
C LYS A 57 -3.65 -9.14 -11.04
N THR A 58 -2.38 -9.02 -11.20
CA THR A 58 -1.77 -7.74 -11.53
C THR A 58 -1.95 -7.46 -13.02
N ARG A 59 -2.19 -6.21 -13.36
CA ARG A 59 -2.17 -5.76 -14.76
C ARG A 59 -0.74 -5.35 -15.12
N PRO A 60 -0.34 -5.51 -16.40
CA PRO A 60 0.93 -4.96 -16.87
C PRO A 60 0.96 -3.44 -16.64
N GLU A 61 2.08 -2.93 -16.19
CA GLU A 61 2.33 -1.50 -16.16
C GLU A 61 2.63 -1.02 -17.58
N LEU A 62 1.61 -0.50 -18.24
CA LEU A 62 1.72 0.07 -19.58
C LEU A 62 1.83 1.60 -19.47
N PRO A 63 2.46 2.26 -20.48
CA PRO A 63 2.67 3.71 -20.43
C PRO A 63 1.40 4.55 -20.20
N ASN A 64 0.24 4.01 -20.55
CA ASN A 64 -1.06 4.70 -20.45
C ASN A 64 -1.95 4.16 -19.33
N ASN A 65 -1.46 3.26 -18.48
CA ASN A 65 -2.23 2.71 -17.38
C ASN A 65 -1.67 3.22 -16.07
N THR A 66 -2.53 3.79 -15.25
CA THR A 66 -2.19 4.10 -13.85
C THR A 66 -1.78 2.82 -13.13
N SER A 67 -0.67 2.86 -12.43
CA SER A 67 -0.21 1.73 -11.62
C SER A 67 -1.17 1.42 -10.48
N ILE A 68 -1.19 0.17 -10.01
CA ILE A 68 -2.04 -0.22 -8.87
C ILE A 68 -1.65 0.58 -7.63
N LEU A 69 -0.35 0.79 -7.40
CA LEU A 69 0.13 1.60 -6.28
C LEU A 69 -0.35 3.05 -6.38
N ALA A 70 -0.33 3.63 -7.58
CA ALA A 70 -0.84 4.99 -7.78
C ALA A 70 -2.36 5.07 -7.57
N GLU A 71 -3.14 4.09 -8.04
CA GLU A 71 -4.59 4.06 -7.77
C GLU A 71 -4.89 4.02 -6.27
N MET A 72 -4.21 3.14 -5.53
CA MET A 72 -4.33 3.09 -4.08
C MET A 72 -3.94 4.43 -3.44
N GLY A 73 -2.86 5.03 -3.92
CA GLY A 73 -2.37 6.33 -3.45
C GLY A 73 -3.34 7.47 -3.71
N ILE A 74 -3.88 7.58 -4.93
CA ILE A 74 -4.86 8.62 -5.32
C ILE A 74 -6.09 8.57 -4.42
N GLU A 75 -6.64 7.39 -4.19
CA GLU A 75 -7.80 7.22 -3.35
C GLU A 75 -7.54 7.58 -1.87
N SER A 76 -6.37 7.22 -1.37
CA SER A 76 -5.96 7.57 0.00
C SER A 76 -5.71 9.08 0.13
N ALA A 77 -5.01 9.67 -0.85
CA ALA A 77 -4.70 11.08 -0.90
C ALA A 77 -5.97 11.96 -0.92
N LYS A 78 -6.96 11.63 -1.77
CA LYS A 78 -8.24 12.36 -1.81
C LYS A 78 -8.89 12.47 -0.44
N LYS A 79 -8.90 11.37 0.32
CA LYS A 79 -9.48 11.36 1.67
C LYS A 79 -8.66 12.13 2.69
N ALA A 80 -7.33 12.08 2.57
CA ALA A 80 -6.45 12.86 3.44
C ALA A 80 -6.64 14.36 3.20
N ILE A 81 -6.68 14.79 1.94
CA ILE A 81 -6.91 16.19 1.52
C ILE A 81 -8.29 16.67 2.00
N GLU A 82 -9.34 15.89 1.77
CA GLU A 82 -10.68 16.18 2.26
C GLU A 82 -10.72 16.31 3.79
N SER A 83 -10.08 15.37 4.48
CA SER A 83 -10.04 15.37 5.95
C SER A 83 -9.24 16.54 6.53
N ALA A 84 -8.24 17.01 5.81
CA ALA A 84 -7.44 18.18 6.18
C ALA A 84 -8.17 19.51 5.88
N GLY A 85 -9.20 19.49 5.04
CA GLY A 85 -9.94 20.69 4.62
C GLY A 85 -9.11 21.64 3.73
N ILE A 86 -8.16 21.10 2.99
CA ILE A 86 -7.30 21.84 2.06
C ILE A 86 -7.60 21.47 0.61
N SER A 87 -7.03 22.20 -0.33
CA SER A 87 -7.11 21.89 -1.76
C SER A 87 -5.79 21.31 -2.28
N THR A 88 -5.81 20.71 -3.47
CA THR A 88 -4.61 20.22 -4.13
C THR A 88 -3.63 21.36 -4.49
N ASN A 89 -4.13 22.59 -4.63
CA ASN A 89 -3.29 23.78 -4.87
C ASN A 89 -2.47 24.22 -3.65
N ASP A 90 -2.83 23.76 -2.46
CA ASP A 90 -2.14 24.08 -1.21
C ASP A 90 -0.97 23.11 -0.94
N ILE A 91 -0.75 22.13 -1.82
CA ILE A 91 0.26 21.07 -1.64
C ILE A 91 1.48 21.39 -2.49
N ASP A 92 2.65 21.53 -1.83
CA ASP A 92 3.92 21.88 -2.45
C ASP A 92 4.74 20.65 -2.86
N GLY A 93 4.47 19.48 -2.28
CA GLY A 93 5.22 18.27 -2.58
C GLY A 93 4.45 16.98 -2.30
N VAL A 94 4.81 15.93 -3.03
CA VAL A 94 4.29 14.57 -2.85
C VAL A 94 5.45 13.62 -2.60
N ILE A 95 5.49 13.01 -1.42
CA ILE A 95 6.50 12.01 -1.06
C ILE A 95 5.80 10.66 -0.90
N LEU A 96 6.20 9.69 -1.71
CA LEU A 96 5.67 8.35 -1.63
C LEU A 96 6.70 7.42 -0.98
N GLY A 97 6.31 6.76 0.11
CA GLY A 97 7.10 5.72 0.74
C GLY A 97 6.51 4.33 0.46
N THR A 98 7.29 3.43 -0.08
CA THR A 98 6.87 2.04 -0.33
C THR A 98 8.03 1.07 -0.16
N SER A 99 7.73 -0.20 0.12
CA SER A 99 8.79 -1.22 0.23
C SER A 99 9.32 -1.64 -1.14
N HIS A 100 8.52 -1.54 -2.18
CA HIS A 100 8.93 -1.86 -3.55
C HIS A 100 8.08 -1.11 -4.56
N SER A 101 8.66 -0.88 -5.74
CA SER A 101 7.95 -0.37 -6.90
C SER A 101 8.05 -1.38 -8.05
N ALA A 102 6.99 -1.50 -8.83
CA ALA A 102 6.98 -2.37 -10.01
C ALA A 102 7.87 -1.85 -11.14
N ARG A 103 8.29 -0.59 -11.06
CA ARG A 103 9.17 0.06 -12.03
C ARG A 103 10.11 1.07 -11.35
N ASN A 104 11.20 1.37 -12.04
CA ASN A 104 12.18 2.34 -11.57
C ASN A 104 11.85 3.79 -11.98
N TYR A 105 11.09 3.96 -13.06
CA TYR A 105 10.78 5.26 -13.65
C TYR A 105 9.54 5.18 -14.58
N PRO A 106 8.69 6.21 -14.61
CA PRO A 106 8.64 7.36 -13.69
C PRO A 106 8.24 6.93 -12.26
N ALA A 107 8.52 7.82 -11.28
CA ALA A 107 8.11 7.61 -9.90
C ALA A 107 6.58 7.48 -9.78
N ILE A 108 6.11 6.65 -8.86
CA ILE A 108 4.67 6.49 -8.58
C ILE A 108 4.07 7.79 -8.02
N ALA A 109 4.85 8.53 -7.23
CA ALA A 109 4.45 9.84 -6.72
C ALA A 109 4.09 10.83 -7.84
N ILE A 110 4.78 10.76 -8.99
CA ILE A 110 4.49 11.61 -10.15
C ILE A 110 3.16 11.26 -10.80
N GLU A 111 2.80 9.97 -10.89
CA GLU A 111 1.46 9.60 -11.37
C GLU A 111 0.35 10.15 -10.48
N ILE A 112 0.56 10.08 -9.16
CA ILE A 112 -0.41 10.59 -8.18
C ILE A 112 -0.50 12.11 -8.29
N GLN A 113 0.63 12.78 -8.38
CA GLN A 113 0.73 14.23 -8.54
C GLN A 113 -0.04 14.70 -9.77
N GLU A 114 0.20 14.07 -10.92
CA GLU A 114 -0.48 14.38 -12.19
C GLU A 114 -1.99 14.14 -12.08
N ALA A 115 -2.39 12.98 -11.56
CA ALA A 115 -3.80 12.61 -11.42
C ALA A 115 -4.59 13.54 -10.48
N LEU A 116 -3.94 14.14 -9.49
CA LEU A 116 -4.54 15.07 -8.54
C LEU A 116 -4.38 16.55 -8.95
N GLY A 117 -3.62 16.83 -10.00
CA GLY A 117 -3.34 18.20 -10.43
C GLY A 117 -2.51 19.00 -9.43
N ILE A 118 -1.64 18.34 -8.66
CA ILE A 118 -0.76 18.99 -7.67
C ILE A 118 0.43 19.60 -8.39
N ASN A 119 0.74 20.86 -8.11
CA ASN A 119 1.97 21.51 -8.54
C ASN A 119 3.06 21.36 -7.48
N GLY A 120 4.33 21.29 -7.91
CA GLY A 120 5.46 21.15 -7.00
C GLY A 120 6.34 19.96 -7.33
N TYR A 121 7.03 19.42 -6.34
CA TYR A 121 7.91 18.26 -6.53
C TYR A 121 7.23 16.93 -6.12
N ALA A 122 7.71 15.82 -6.71
CA ALA A 122 7.25 14.50 -6.33
C ALA A 122 8.38 13.47 -6.49
N TYR A 123 8.50 12.55 -5.54
CA TYR A 123 9.47 11.45 -5.61
C TYR A 123 9.05 10.25 -4.78
N ASP A 124 9.60 9.08 -5.14
CA ASP A 124 9.45 7.84 -4.39
C ASP A 124 10.64 7.60 -3.47
N MET A 125 10.37 7.00 -2.32
CA MET A 125 11.35 6.54 -1.35
C MET A 125 11.16 5.06 -1.08
N LEU A 126 12.19 4.27 -1.34
CA LEU A 126 12.19 2.82 -1.18
C LEU A 126 13.20 2.43 -0.08
N VAL A 127 12.74 2.37 1.15
CA VAL A 127 13.53 2.01 2.34
C VAL A 127 12.90 0.83 3.10
N GLY A 128 12.25 -0.07 2.37
CA GLY A 128 11.56 -1.22 2.95
C GLY A 128 10.48 -0.81 3.95
N CYS A 129 10.38 -1.54 5.06
CA CYS A 129 9.38 -1.27 6.11
C CYS A 129 9.54 0.10 6.79
N SER A 130 10.67 0.79 6.61
CA SER A 130 10.95 2.11 7.19
C SER A 130 10.56 3.27 6.27
N SER A 131 10.05 2.99 5.05
CA SER A 131 9.77 4.02 4.04
C SER A 131 8.84 5.11 4.57
N THR A 132 7.78 4.74 5.29
CA THR A 132 6.84 5.70 5.91
C THR A 132 7.54 6.65 6.88
N THR A 133 8.38 6.09 7.76
CA THR A 133 9.10 6.89 8.78
C THR A 133 10.05 7.87 8.13
N PHE A 134 10.81 7.43 7.12
CA PHE A 134 11.72 8.30 6.41
C PHE A 134 10.99 9.33 5.54
N ALA A 135 9.88 8.97 4.92
CA ALA A 135 9.05 9.92 4.15
C ALA A 135 8.51 11.04 5.04
N ILE A 136 8.01 10.71 6.23
CA ILE A 136 7.58 11.71 7.22
C ILE A 136 8.76 12.57 7.69
N SER A 137 9.92 11.96 7.97
CA SER A 137 11.12 12.69 8.38
C SER A 137 11.58 13.70 7.33
N ASN A 138 11.57 13.28 6.05
CA ASN A 138 11.92 14.19 4.95
C ASN A 138 10.90 15.31 4.80
N ALA A 139 9.60 15.01 4.86
CA ALA A 139 8.56 16.03 4.82
C ALA A 139 8.72 17.06 5.94
N CYS A 140 9.02 16.62 7.16
CA CYS A 140 9.32 17.53 8.28
C CYS A 140 10.55 18.39 8.00
N SER A 141 11.59 17.82 7.41
CA SER A 141 12.82 18.54 7.06
C SER A 141 12.59 19.60 5.98
N ASP A 142 11.81 19.26 4.96
CA ASP A 142 11.47 20.17 3.87
C ASP A 142 10.63 21.35 4.36
N ILE A 143 9.69 21.09 5.26
CA ILE A 143 8.90 22.16 5.91
C ILE A 143 9.77 23.01 6.82
N ALA A 144 10.62 22.41 7.65
CA ALA A 144 11.48 23.13 8.56
C ALA A 144 12.52 24.00 7.84
N SER A 145 12.98 23.60 6.67
CA SER A 145 13.91 24.36 5.83
C SER A 145 13.23 25.49 5.03
N GLY A 146 11.89 25.51 4.99
CA GLY A 146 11.13 26.45 4.18
C GLY A 146 11.05 26.08 2.69
N LEU A 147 11.42 24.87 2.33
CA LEU A 147 11.27 24.35 0.95
C LEU A 147 9.80 24.16 0.59
N ALA A 148 8.98 23.76 1.54
CA ALA A 148 7.57 23.53 1.39
C ALA A 148 6.81 23.98 2.65
N SER A 149 5.52 24.24 2.50
CA SER A 149 4.59 24.52 3.61
C SER A 149 3.66 23.34 3.86
N THR A 150 3.27 22.64 2.81
CA THR A 150 2.36 21.48 2.88
C THR A 150 2.87 20.35 2.02
N ILE A 151 3.01 19.18 2.60
CA ILE A 151 3.48 17.99 1.90
C ILE A 151 2.48 16.84 2.08
N LEU A 152 2.15 16.18 0.99
CA LEU A 152 1.36 14.97 0.98
C LEU A 152 2.30 13.76 1.05
N VAL A 153 2.24 13.02 2.16
CA VAL A 153 2.98 11.77 2.34
C VAL A 153 2.04 10.60 2.11
N ILE A 154 2.40 9.71 1.19
CA ILE A 154 1.55 8.57 0.79
C ILE A 154 2.36 7.28 0.90
N ASN A 155 1.76 6.24 1.46
CA ASN A 155 2.41 4.95 1.67
C ASN A 155 1.53 3.81 1.14
N PRO A 156 1.56 3.53 -0.17
CA PRO A 156 0.91 2.37 -0.75
C PRO A 156 1.82 1.14 -0.62
N GLU A 157 1.24 0.03 -0.18
CA GLU A 157 1.91 -1.27 -0.13
C GLU A 157 1.06 -2.32 -0.80
N LEU A 158 1.59 -2.96 -1.82
CA LEU A 158 1.00 -4.10 -2.52
C LEU A 158 1.94 -5.31 -2.34
N THR A 159 1.78 -6.01 -1.22
CA THR A 159 2.67 -7.11 -0.83
C THR A 159 2.20 -8.48 -1.33
N SER A 160 0.90 -8.61 -1.60
CA SER A 160 0.28 -9.87 -2.02
C SER A 160 0.89 -10.52 -3.27
N PRO A 161 1.45 -9.80 -4.28
CA PRO A 161 2.12 -10.44 -5.41
C PRO A 161 3.39 -11.22 -5.04
N GLY A 162 4.08 -10.78 -3.97
CA GLY A 162 5.29 -11.41 -3.46
C GLY A 162 5.06 -12.45 -2.37
N ASN A 163 3.82 -12.58 -1.87
CA ASN A 163 3.51 -13.49 -0.78
C ASN A 163 3.24 -14.91 -1.29
N ASP A 164 3.84 -15.91 -0.67
CA ASP A 164 3.53 -17.32 -0.91
C ASP A 164 2.72 -17.88 0.27
N PHE A 165 1.42 -18.08 0.05
CA PHE A 165 0.50 -18.58 1.07
C PHE A 165 0.75 -20.03 1.48
N ARG A 166 1.69 -20.75 0.85
CA ARG A 166 2.13 -22.08 1.24
C ARG A 166 3.21 -22.07 2.31
N ILE A 167 3.87 -20.92 2.51
CA ILE A 167 4.93 -20.78 3.51
C ILE A 167 4.31 -20.47 4.87
N ARG A 168 4.24 -21.50 5.73
CA ARG A 168 3.61 -21.44 7.05
C ARG A 168 4.08 -20.25 7.90
N ASP A 169 5.36 -19.94 7.85
CA ASP A 169 5.98 -18.99 8.78
C ASP A 169 5.78 -17.51 8.37
N SER A 170 5.34 -17.24 7.15
CA SER A 170 5.26 -15.87 6.63
C SER A 170 3.95 -15.50 5.93
N HIS A 171 3.15 -16.47 5.48
CA HIS A 171 1.96 -16.22 4.66
C HIS A 171 0.93 -15.28 5.31
N PHE A 172 0.93 -15.18 6.62
CA PHE A 172 -0.03 -14.43 7.41
C PHE A 172 0.45 -13.02 7.82
N ILE A 173 1.71 -12.67 7.55
CA ILE A 173 2.31 -11.41 8.07
C ILE A 173 1.87 -10.21 7.24
N PHE A 174 1.94 -10.30 5.92
CA PHE A 174 1.73 -9.19 5.02
C PHE A 174 0.31 -9.12 4.46
N GLY A 175 -0.13 -7.90 4.14
CA GLY A 175 -1.34 -7.58 3.42
C GLY A 175 -1.16 -6.32 2.58
N ASP A 176 -2.18 -5.93 1.82
CA ASP A 176 -2.16 -4.78 0.95
C ASP A 176 -2.89 -3.61 1.64
N ALA A 177 -2.29 -2.43 1.62
CA ALA A 177 -2.86 -1.23 2.24
C ALA A 177 -2.28 0.05 1.63
N CYS A 178 -2.97 1.17 1.83
CA CYS A 178 -2.44 2.50 1.56
C CYS A 178 -2.90 3.47 2.64
N VAL A 179 -1.99 4.36 3.04
CA VAL A 179 -2.28 5.50 3.93
C VAL A 179 -1.75 6.79 3.33
N ALA A 180 -2.36 7.88 3.67
CA ALA A 180 -1.89 9.21 3.34
C ALA A 180 -2.19 10.18 4.49
#